data_0ec2b9d1c4e578847d310243a1bfad92
#
_entry.id   0ec2b9d1c4e578847d310243a1bfad92
#
_cell.length_a   1.000
_cell.length_b   1.000
_cell.length_c   1.000
_cell.angle_alpha   90.00
_cell.angle_beta   90.00
_cell.angle_gamma   90.00
#
_symmetry.space_group_name_H-M   'P 1'
#
loop_
_entity.id
_entity.type
_entity.pdbx_description
1 polymer ?
#
loop_
_entity_poly.entity_id
_entity_poly.type
_entity_poly.pdbx_seq_one_letter_code
_entity_poly.pdbx_strand_id
1 'polypeptide(L)'
;MKLIFIRHAEPDYTIDSLTEKGWREAEILSKRVAQWDIKQIYCSPLGRAKDTCSLSLKATGKEAVTCDWLQEFYYLINDELTGEKTIAWDFYPRYFAPRDDLHDKNKWVHSEVMKTGGLAEHAQAVYDGFDALLAKHGYKRNDKNFYDVIEHNDDNIVFFCHFGVTALLIGHLIGVAAPALWQGMMMAPTSITVLGSEERIPGEASFRVQTFADARHLIEAGEPISSQGYFAEIFEG
;
A
#
# COMPACT_ATOMS: atom_id res chain seq x y z
N MET A 1 7.55 13.38 -9.55
CA MET A 1 7.93 12.17 -8.77
C MET A 1 6.89 11.07 -8.96
N LYS A 2 7.30 9.81 -8.89
CA LYS A 2 6.39 8.65 -8.89
C LYS A 2 6.58 7.84 -7.61
N LEU A 3 5.48 7.48 -6.97
CA LEU A 3 5.43 6.58 -5.82
C LEU A 3 4.94 5.23 -6.33
N ILE A 4 5.75 4.20 -6.19
CA ILE A 4 5.51 2.86 -6.72
C ILE A 4 5.38 1.89 -5.55
N PHE A 5 4.15 1.49 -5.24
CA PHE A 5 3.85 0.54 -4.18
C PHE A 5 3.76 -0.87 -4.74
N ILE A 6 4.47 -1.79 -4.13
CA ILE A 6 4.52 -3.21 -4.49
C ILE A 6 4.07 -4.02 -3.28
N ARG A 7 2.97 -4.76 -3.41
CA ARG A 7 2.58 -5.73 -2.38
C ARG A 7 3.56 -6.89 -2.38
N HIS A 8 3.92 -7.40 -1.19
CA HIS A 8 4.72 -8.62 -1.08
C HIS A 8 4.13 -9.78 -1.90
N ALA A 9 4.97 -10.73 -2.31
CA ALA A 9 4.58 -11.95 -3.01
C ALA A 9 3.74 -12.88 -2.11
N GLU A 10 3.24 -14.00 -2.65
CA GLU A 10 2.40 -14.94 -1.90
C GLU A 10 3.07 -15.36 -0.58
N PRO A 11 2.44 -15.05 0.58
CA PRO A 11 3.06 -15.22 1.88
C PRO A 11 2.87 -16.61 2.46
N ASP A 12 3.89 -17.11 3.15
CA ASP A 12 3.77 -18.11 4.20
C ASP A 12 3.76 -17.39 5.56
N TYR A 13 2.57 -17.22 6.13
CA TYR A 13 2.40 -16.54 7.41
C TYR A 13 2.96 -17.32 8.60
N THR A 14 3.26 -18.61 8.46
CA THR A 14 3.78 -19.44 9.56
C THR A 14 5.22 -19.09 9.91
N ILE A 15 5.97 -18.59 8.94
CA ILE A 15 7.38 -18.22 9.07
C ILE A 15 7.66 -16.76 8.69
N ASP A 16 6.61 -15.97 8.44
CA ASP A 16 6.69 -14.58 7.91
C ASP A 16 7.62 -14.45 6.69
N SER A 17 7.47 -15.34 5.72
CA SER A 17 8.26 -15.40 4.48
C SER A 17 7.34 -15.64 3.28
N LEU A 18 7.85 -16.26 2.22
CA LEU A 18 7.14 -16.55 0.98
C LEU A 18 6.93 -18.05 0.80
N THR A 19 5.81 -18.43 0.18
CA THR A 19 5.61 -19.78 -0.34
C THR A 19 6.55 -20.05 -1.53
N GLU A 20 6.64 -21.30 -1.98
CA GLU A 20 7.37 -21.62 -3.23
C GLU A 20 6.85 -20.81 -4.42
N LYS A 21 5.52 -20.63 -4.50
CA LYS A 21 4.89 -19.74 -5.49
C LYS A 21 5.33 -18.30 -5.29
N GLY A 22 5.29 -17.79 -4.07
CA GLY A 22 5.70 -16.42 -3.75
C GLY A 22 7.15 -16.13 -4.14
N TRP A 23 8.06 -17.09 -3.99
CA TRP A 23 9.44 -16.93 -4.46
C TRP A 23 9.53 -16.83 -6.00
N ARG A 24 8.72 -17.60 -6.77
CA ARG A 24 8.66 -17.46 -8.23
C ARG A 24 8.08 -16.12 -8.65
N GLU A 25 6.98 -15.69 -7.99
CA GLU A 25 6.37 -14.37 -8.21
C GLU A 25 7.38 -13.23 -7.97
N ALA A 26 8.13 -13.28 -6.88
CA ALA A 26 9.15 -12.29 -6.54
C ALA A 26 10.33 -12.29 -7.54
N GLU A 27 10.71 -13.45 -8.08
CA GLU A 27 11.71 -13.55 -9.15
C GLU A 27 11.22 -12.90 -10.45
N ILE A 28 9.98 -13.16 -10.86
CA ILE A 28 9.37 -12.55 -12.04
C ILE A 28 9.28 -11.02 -11.86
N LEU A 29 8.81 -10.56 -10.71
CA LEU A 29 8.76 -9.15 -10.34
C LEU A 29 10.13 -8.48 -10.43
N SER A 30 11.18 -9.13 -9.93
CA SER A 30 12.53 -8.56 -9.91
C SER A 30 13.06 -8.20 -11.30
N LYS A 31 12.72 -9.01 -12.32
CA LYS A 31 13.08 -8.75 -13.72
C LYS A 31 12.42 -7.48 -14.29
N ARG A 32 11.18 -7.20 -13.83
CA ARG A 32 10.46 -5.97 -14.19
C ARG A 32 11.05 -4.75 -13.46
N VAL A 33 11.29 -4.89 -12.16
CA VAL A 33 11.86 -3.83 -11.31
C VAL A 33 13.27 -3.43 -11.77
N ALA A 34 14.07 -4.38 -12.25
CA ALA A 34 15.42 -4.13 -12.77
C ALA A 34 15.46 -3.20 -14.02
N GLN A 35 14.32 -3.00 -14.68
CA GLN A 35 14.23 -2.11 -15.86
C GLN A 35 13.95 -0.65 -15.48
N TRP A 36 13.71 -0.35 -14.21
CA TRP A 36 13.32 0.98 -13.76
C TRP A 36 14.53 1.81 -13.31
N ASP A 37 14.50 3.10 -13.63
CA ASP A 37 15.40 4.07 -13.00
C ASP A 37 14.86 4.41 -11.61
N ILE A 38 15.39 3.74 -10.57
CA ILE A 38 14.93 3.86 -9.20
C ILE A 38 15.85 4.78 -8.42
N LYS A 39 15.31 5.81 -7.81
CA LYS A 39 16.03 6.70 -6.90
C LYS A 39 16.27 6.05 -5.54
N GLN A 40 15.20 5.55 -4.93
CA GLN A 40 15.24 4.97 -3.59
C GLN A 40 14.22 3.85 -3.43
N ILE A 41 14.60 2.82 -2.67
CA ILE A 41 13.72 1.72 -2.27
C ILE A 41 13.50 1.81 -0.76
N TYR A 42 12.23 1.72 -0.36
CA TYR A 42 11.77 1.60 1.01
C TYR A 42 11.10 0.24 1.20
N CYS A 43 11.29 -0.38 2.37
CA CYS A 43 10.76 -1.71 2.61
C CYS A 43 10.14 -1.81 4.01
N SER A 44 9.03 -2.53 4.09
CA SER A 44 8.44 -2.96 5.36
C SER A 44 9.41 -3.77 6.19
N PRO A 45 9.34 -3.73 7.54
CA PRO A 45 10.17 -4.58 8.41
C PRO A 45 9.79 -6.06 8.36
N LEU A 46 8.58 -6.44 7.85
CA LEU A 46 8.08 -7.81 7.87
C LEU A 46 8.80 -8.71 6.86
N GLY A 47 9.05 -9.96 7.24
CA GLY A 47 9.87 -10.91 6.51
C GLY A 47 9.42 -11.11 5.07
N ARG A 48 8.13 -11.38 4.81
CA ARG A 48 7.56 -11.55 3.46
C ARG A 48 7.78 -10.37 2.53
N ALA A 49 7.80 -9.14 3.06
CA ALA A 49 8.11 -7.95 2.26
C ALA A 49 9.60 -7.83 1.98
N LYS A 50 10.45 -8.13 2.97
CA LYS A 50 11.92 -8.17 2.82
C LYS A 50 12.35 -9.24 1.82
N ASP A 51 11.75 -10.43 1.87
CA ASP A 51 12.06 -11.52 0.96
C ASP A 51 11.66 -11.15 -0.48
N THR A 52 10.47 -10.58 -0.68
CA THR A 52 10.06 -10.06 -1.99
C THR A 52 11.03 -8.99 -2.50
N CYS A 53 11.41 -8.04 -1.64
CA CYS A 53 12.33 -6.95 -1.96
C CYS A 53 13.72 -7.47 -2.31
N SER A 54 14.22 -8.50 -1.61
CA SER A 54 15.59 -9.01 -1.71
C SER A 54 16.00 -9.38 -3.13
N LEU A 55 15.10 -10.00 -3.90
CA LEU A 55 15.36 -10.36 -5.30
C LEU A 55 15.47 -9.14 -6.20
N SER A 56 14.64 -8.13 -5.96
CA SER A 56 14.72 -6.85 -6.67
C SER A 56 15.98 -6.06 -6.32
N LEU A 57 16.41 -6.09 -5.05
CA LEU A 57 17.70 -5.49 -4.63
C LEU A 57 18.88 -6.17 -5.32
N LYS A 58 18.88 -7.51 -5.37
CA LYS A 58 19.90 -8.27 -6.09
C LYS A 58 19.93 -7.94 -7.58
N ALA A 59 18.77 -7.78 -8.21
CA ALA A 59 18.67 -7.50 -9.64
C ALA A 59 19.06 -6.06 -10.01
N THR A 60 18.84 -5.10 -9.10
CA THR A 60 19.14 -3.66 -9.33
C THR A 60 20.49 -3.21 -8.78
N GLY A 61 21.13 -3.98 -7.89
CA GLY A 61 22.32 -3.57 -7.14
C GLY A 61 22.08 -2.44 -6.14
N LYS A 62 20.81 -2.19 -5.77
CA LYS A 62 20.40 -1.12 -4.85
C LYS A 62 20.23 -1.65 -3.42
N GLU A 63 20.12 -0.72 -2.47
CA GLU A 63 19.82 -1.00 -1.07
C GLU A 63 18.41 -0.46 -0.73
N ALA A 64 17.76 -1.05 0.26
CA ALA A 64 16.49 -0.57 0.77
C ALA A 64 16.61 0.03 2.17
N VAL A 65 15.87 1.09 2.44
CA VAL A 65 15.68 1.63 3.79
C VAL A 65 14.45 0.98 4.40
N THR A 66 14.62 0.32 5.56
CA THR A 66 13.50 -0.25 6.31
C THR A 66 12.73 0.85 7.03
N CYS A 67 11.39 0.84 6.89
CA CYS A 67 10.49 1.77 7.54
C CYS A 67 9.49 1.01 8.42
N ASP A 68 9.55 1.20 9.74
CA ASP A 68 8.69 0.46 10.68
C ASP A 68 7.19 0.78 10.49
N TRP A 69 6.86 2.01 10.14
CA TRP A 69 5.49 2.44 9.84
C TRP A 69 4.93 1.82 8.55
N LEU A 70 5.75 1.21 7.70
CA LEU A 70 5.36 0.57 6.43
C LEU A 70 4.93 -0.89 6.60
N GLN A 71 4.91 -1.42 7.83
CA GLN A 71 4.37 -2.73 8.12
C GLN A 71 2.87 -2.83 7.77
N GLU A 72 2.35 -4.05 7.69
CA GLU A 72 0.92 -4.23 7.41
C GLU A 72 0.05 -3.56 8.48
N PHE A 73 -1.03 -2.92 8.03
CA PHE A 73 -2.00 -2.24 8.91
C PHE A 73 -3.00 -3.24 9.48
N TYR A 74 -2.53 -4.18 10.31
CA TYR A 74 -3.30 -5.34 10.80
C TYR A 74 -3.89 -5.14 12.21
N TYR A 75 -4.20 -3.91 12.58
CA TYR A 75 -4.80 -3.61 13.87
C TYR A 75 -6.21 -4.16 13.97
N LEU A 76 -6.51 -4.83 15.10
CA LEU A 76 -7.77 -5.49 15.32
C LEU A 76 -8.81 -4.54 15.91
N ILE A 77 -10.02 -4.64 15.40
CA ILE A 77 -11.21 -3.99 15.90
C ILE A 77 -12.19 -5.03 16.45
N ASN A 78 -13.22 -4.60 17.18
CA ASN A 78 -14.34 -5.48 17.54
C ASN A 78 -15.36 -5.44 16.40
N ASP A 79 -15.61 -6.58 15.75
CA ASP A 79 -16.67 -6.71 14.76
C ASP A 79 -18.04 -6.48 15.41
N GLU A 80 -18.85 -5.56 14.87
CA GLU A 80 -20.13 -5.21 15.47
C GLU A 80 -21.22 -6.27 15.29
N LEU A 81 -21.05 -7.17 14.31
CA LEU A 81 -22.04 -8.24 14.07
C LEU A 81 -21.77 -9.48 14.90
N THR A 82 -20.50 -9.77 15.15
CA THR A 82 -20.07 -10.98 15.87
C THR A 82 -19.56 -10.69 17.28
N GLY A 83 -19.11 -9.47 17.55
CA GLY A 83 -18.44 -9.09 18.80
C GLY A 83 -17.00 -9.60 18.93
N GLU A 84 -16.51 -10.34 17.95
CA GLU A 84 -15.16 -10.92 17.94
C GLU A 84 -14.13 -9.93 17.41
N LYS A 85 -12.86 -10.22 17.65
CA LYS A 85 -11.75 -9.44 17.08
C LYS A 85 -11.59 -9.78 15.59
N THR A 86 -11.62 -8.76 14.77
CA THR A 86 -11.38 -8.87 13.33
C THR A 86 -10.44 -7.78 12.84
N ILE A 87 -9.94 -7.94 11.64
CA ILE A 87 -9.06 -6.97 10.99
C ILE A 87 -9.87 -5.78 10.48
N ALA A 88 -9.30 -4.57 10.54
CA ALA A 88 -10.02 -3.32 10.27
C ALA A 88 -10.51 -3.15 8.81
N TRP A 89 -10.12 -4.02 7.90
CA TRP A 89 -10.56 -3.99 6.50
C TRP A 89 -11.49 -5.12 6.07
N ASP A 90 -11.97 -5.96 7.00
CA ASP A 90 -12.79 -7.12 6.68
C ASP A 90 -14.22 -6.94 7.19
N PHE A 91 -14.94 -5.99 6.56
CA PHE A 91 -16.34 -5.70 6.89
C PHE A 91 -17.31 -6.46 6.00
N TYR A 92 -18.41 -6.94 6.59
CA TYR A 92 -19.54 -7.41 5.81
C TYR A 92 -20.26 -6.23 5.10
N PRO A 93 -20.73 -6.40 3.86
CA PRO A 93 -21.38 -5.33 3.10
C PRO A 93 -22.56 -4.68 3.83
N ARG A 94 -23.39 -5.46 4.53
CA ARG A 94 -24.54 -4.96 5.29
C ARG A 94 -24.16 -4.04 6.45
N TYR A 95 -22.93 -4.14 6.94
CA TYR A 95 -22.40 -3.26 7.97
C TYR A 95 -21.73 -2.03 7.36
N PHE A 96 -20.89 -2.22 6.37
CA PHE A 96 -20.08 -1.15 5.77
C PHE A 96 -20.92 -0.18 4.90
N ALA A 97 -21.77 -0.73 4.01
CA ALA A 97 -22.44 0.07 3.00
C ALA A 97 -23.33 1.21 3.53
N PRO A 98 -24.07 1.07 4.66
CA PRO A 98 -24.90 2.14 5.20
C PRO A 98 -24.16 3.13 6.11
N ARG A 99 -22.85 3.00 6.30
CA ARG A 99 -22.06 3.76 7.29
C ARG A 99 -21.37 4.96 6.65
N ASP A 100 -22.02 6.11 6.62
CA ASP A 100 -21.46 7.38 6.09
C ASP A 100 -20.13 7.77 6.77
N ASP A 101 -19.98 7.48 8.06
CA ASP A 101 -18.76 7.76 8.81
C ASP A 101 -17.57 6.97 8.31
N LEU A 102 -17.74 5.73 7.87
CA LEU A 102 -16.68 4.90 7.29
C LEU A 102 -16.29 5.32 5.87
N HIS A 103 -17.17 6.05 5.18
CA HIS A 103 -16.90 6.59 3.85
C HIS A 103 -16.29 8.00 3.88
N ASP A 104 -16.32 8.68 5.03
CA ASP A 104 -15.78 10.03 5.18
C ASP A 104 -14.29 9.97 5.59
N LYS A 105 -13.44 10.60 4.78
CA LYS A 105 -11.98 10.59 4.97
C LYS A 105 -11.49 11.13 6.32
N ASN A 106 -12.27 11.99 6.98
CA ASN A 106 -11.89 12.61 8.25
C ASN A 106 -12.56 11.92 9.45
N LYS A 107 -13.63 11.13 9.23
CA LYS A 107 -14.43 10.56 10.31
C LYS A 107 -14.15 9.08 10.54
N TRP A 108 -13.70 8.35 9.52
CA TRP A 108 -13.59 6.90 9.58
C TRP A 108 -12.77 6.40 10.78
N VAL A 109 -11.62 7.03 11.09
CA VAL A 109 -10.76 6.65 12.23
C VAL A 109 -11.43 6.88 13.59
N HIS A 110 -12.43 7.76 13.65
CA HIS A 110 -13.19 8.11 14.84
C HIS A 110 -14.56 7.43 14.92
N SER A 111 -14.89 6.54 13.99
CA SER A 111 -16.10 5.72 14.07
C SER A 111 -16.05 4.81 15.29
N GLU A 112 -17.22 4.41 15.82
CA GLU A 112 -17.29 3.59 17.04
C GLU A 112 -16.52 2.28 16.87
N VAL A 113 -16.61 1.62 15.71
CA VAL A 113 -15.91 0.38 15.45
C VAL A 113 -14.39 0.57 15.41
N MET A 114 -13.89 1.63 14.79
CA MET A 114 -12.45 1.91 14.66
C MET A 114 -11.81 2.33 15.99
N LYS A 115 -12.56 3.00 16.87
CA LYS A 115 -12.12 3.32 18.23
C LYS A 115 -11.81 2.08 19.05
N THR A 116 -12.47 0.97 18.82
CA THR A 116 -12.23 -0.28 19.55
C THR A 116 -10.81 -0.83 19.37
N GLY A 117 -10.15 -0.44 18.28
CA GLY A 117 -8.75 -0.79 17.96
C GLY A 117 -7.77 0.37 18.08
N GLY A 118 -8.22 1.57 18.47
CA GLY A 118 -7.33 2.75 18.55
C GLY A 118 -6.78 3.19 17.20
N LEU A 119 -7.55 3.01 16.10
CA LEU A 119 -7.03 3.15 14.74
C LEU A 119 -6.62 4.58 14.38
N ALA A 120 -7.16 5.60 15.06
CA ALA A 120 -6.77 6.99 14.81
C ALA A 120 -5.27 7.22 15.06
N GLU A 121 -4.75 6.72 16.19
CA GLU A 121 -3.34 6.86 16.55
C GLU A 121 -2.44 6.06 15.61
N HIS A 122 -2.85 4.84 15.26
CA HIS A 122 -2.11 3.97 14.34
C HIS A 122 -2.05 4.55 12.92
N ALA A 123 -3.16 5.05 12.40
CA ALA A 123 -3.21 5.69 11.09
C ALA A 123 -2.35 6.96 11.07
N GLN A 124 -2.43 7.78 12.13
CA GLN A 124 -1.65 9.00 12.23
C GLN A 124 -0.14 8.71 12.23
N ALA A 125 0.31 7.68 12.95
CA ALA A 125 1.73 7.28 12.96
C ALA A 125 2.23 6.88 11.56
N VAL A 126 1.40 6.19 10.76
CA VAL A 126 1.71 5.86 9.36
C VAL A 126 1.78 7.13 8.51
N TYR A 127 0.82 8.03 8.64
CA TYR A 127 0.78 9.29 7.89
C TYR A 127 1.99 10.16 8.22
N ASP A 128 2.34 10.32 9.49
CA ASP A 128 3.48 11.12 9.93
C ASP A 128 4.80 10.58 9.37
N GLY A 129 4.98 9.25 9.42
CA GLY A 129 6.16 8.58 8.87
C GLY A 129 6.27 8.77 7.35
N PHE A 130 5.14 8.66 6.64
CA PHE A 130 5.08 8.82 5.20
C PHE A 130 5.28 10.27 4.76
N ASP A 131 4.59 11.24 5.40
CA ASP A 131 4.73 12.65 5.07
C ASP A 131 6.13 13.18 5.39
N ALA A 132 6.75 12.70 6.47
CA ALA A 132 8.16 13.00 6.79
C ALA A 132 9.12 12.45 5.73
N LEU A 133 8.79 11.28 5.14
CA LEU A 133 9.55 10.71 4.04
C LEU A 133 9.36 11.54 2.76
N LEU A 134 8.15 11.91 2.38
CA LEU A 134 7.89 12.74 1.20
C LEU A 134 8.55 14.11 1.31
N ALA A 135 8.60 14.69 2.52
CA ALA A 135 9.31 15.96 2.76
C ALA A 135 10.81 15.85 2.45
N LYS A 136 11.46 14.69 2.71
CA LYS A 136 12.86 14.45 2.32
C LYS A 136 13.06 14.36 0.80
N HIS A 137 12.00 14.04 0.06
CA HIS A 137 11.96 14.00 -1.40
C HIS A 137 11.38 15.29 -2.02
N GLY A 138 11.30 16.39 -1.25
CA GLY A 138 10.92 17.69 -1.76
C GLY A 138 9.42 17.99 -1.74
N TYR A 139 8.57 17.12 -1.17
CA TYR A 139 7.11 17.29 -1.13
C TYR A 139 6.62 17.33 0.32
N LYS A 140 6.30 18.51 0.81
CA LYS A 140 5.85 18.71 2.20
C LYS A 140 4.34 18.88 2.27
N ARG A 141 3.66 18.00 2.99
CA ARG A 141 2.20 18.12 3.21
C ARG A 141 1.86 19.37 3.98
N ASN A 142 0.80 20.06 3.56
CA ASN A 142 0.29 21.27 4.22
C ASN A 142 -1.08 21.01 4.88
N ASP A 143 -1.59 22.03 5.58
CA ASP A 143 -2.86 22.00 6.30
C ASP A 143 -4.11 21.94 5.42
N LYS A 144 -3.96 22.14 4.10
CA LYS A 144 -5.04 22.09 3.10
C LYS A 144 -5.13 20.72 2.39
N ASN A 145 -4.37 19.72 2.87
CA ASN A 145 -4.33 18.35 2.35
C ASN A 145 -3.78 18.20 0.91
N PHE A 146 -2.88 19.10 0.48
CA PHE A 146 -2.03 18.91 -0.68
C PHE A 146 -0.56 19.08 -0.28
N TYR A 147 0.38 19.13 -1.21
CA TYR A 147 1.81 19.19 -0.92
C TYR A 147 2.43 20.47 -1.47
N ASP A 148 3.19 21.15 -0.62
CA ASP A 148 4.09 22.22 -1.05
C ASP A 148 5.30 21.57 -1.70
N VAL A 149 5.66 22.02 -2.91
CA VAL A 149 6.84 21.54 -3.64
C VAL A 149 8.03 22.39 -3.23
N ILE A 150 8.89 21.82 -2.40
CA ILE A 150 10.14 22.45 -1.96
C ILE A 150 11.21 22.25 -3.04
N GLU A 151 11.22 21.05 -3.65
CA GLU A 151 12.15 20.70 -4.72
C GLU A 151 11.45 19.77 -5.71
N HIS A 152 11.28 20.23 -6.95
CA HIS A 152 10.73 19.42 -8.03
C HIS A 152 11.69 18.28 -8.41
N ASN A 153 11.15 17.09 -8.65
CA ASN A 153 11.90 15.97 -9.20
C ASN A 153 11.00 14.99 -9.95
N ASP A 154 11.62 14.18 -10.80
CA ASP A 154 10.98 13.08 -11.55
C ASP A 154 11.35 11.70 -10.99
N ASP A 155 11.84 11.62 -9.77
CA ASP A 155 12.33 10.42 -9.12
C ASP A 155 11.27 9.33 -9.04
N ASN A 156 11.70 8.08 -9.20
CA ASN A 156 10.90 6.88 -8.90
C ASN A 156 11.25 6.38 -7.50
N ILE A 157 10.30 6.43 -6.60
CA ILE A 157 10.41 5.95 -5.20
C ILE A 157 9.60 4.66 -5.07
N VAL A 158 10.27 3.57 -4.73
CA VAL A 158 9.65 2.23 -4.67
C VAL A 158 9.44 1.80 -3.22
N PHE A 159 8.26 1.25 -2.92
CA PHE A 159 7.88 0.75 -1.61
C PHE A 159 7.50 -0.74 -1.71
N PHE A 160 8.21 -1.61 -1.00
CA PHE A 160 7.81 -3.00 -0.81
C PHE A 160 7.03 -3.11 0.50
N CYS A 161 5.74 -3.40 0.42
CA CYS A 161 4.85 -3.33 1.56
C CYS A 161 3.64 -4.29 1.43
N HIS A 162 2.45 -3.88 1.89
CA HIS A 162 1.30 -4.75 2.08
C HIS A 162 0.03 -4.07 1.59
N PHE A 163 -1.08 -4.82 1.56
CA PHE A 163 -2.38 -4.34 1.08
C PHE A 163 -2.96 -3.22 1.94
N GLY A 164 -3.13 -3.49 3.25
CA GLY A 164 -3.85 -2.56 4.14
C GLY A 164 -3.14 -1.21 4.27
N VAL A 165 -1.82 -1.22 4.47
CA VAL A 165 -1.03 0.02 4.56
C VAL A 165 -0.96 0.75 3.21
N THR A 166 -0.90 0.06 2.08
CA THR A 166 -0.93 0.71 0.76
C THR A 166 -2.25 1.44 0.52
N ALA A 167 -3.38 0.80 0.81
CA ALA A 167 -4.69 1.43 0.67
C ALA A 167 -4.84 2.64 1.62
N LEU A 168 -4.32 2.53 2.85
CA LEU A 168 -4.28 3.65 3.79
C LEU A 168 -3.50 4.84 3.23
N LEU A 169 -2.31 4.61 2.67
CA LEU A 169 -1.46 5.64 2.07
C LEU A 169 -2.06 6.24 0.79
N ILE A 170 -2.68 5.42 -0.06
CA ILE A 170 -3.42 5.92 -1.23
C ILE A 170 -4.55 6.83 -0.77
N GLY A 171 -5.36 6.40 0.21
CA GLY A 171 -6.43 7.22 0.77
C GLY A 171 -5.94 8.57 1.29
N HIS A 172 -4.80 8.59 1.99
CA HIS A 172 -4.16 9.79 2.50
C HIS A 172 -3.72 10.73 1.36
N LEU A 173 -3.15 10.19 0.28
CA LEU A 173 -2.68 10.96 -0.87
C LEU A 173 -3.81 11.57 -1.71
N ILE A 174 -4.89 10.81 -1.95
CA ILE A 174 -5.96 11.23 -2.86
C ILE A 174 -7.23 11.74 -2.15
N GLY A 175 -7.23 11.74 -0.81
CA GLY A 175 -8.34 12.26 -0.01
C GLY A 175 -9.58 11.36 0.05
N VAL A 176 -9.39 10.03 0.06
CA VAL A 176 -10.45 9.01 0.18
C VAL A 176 -10.31 8.27 1.51
N ALA A 177 -11.43 7.92 2.14
CA ALA A 177 -11.40 7.12 3.36
C ALA A 177 -10.79 5.73 3.09
N ALA A 178 -9.83 5.30 3.91
CA ALA A 178 -9.19 4.00 3.75
C ALA A 178 -10.16 2.81 3.73
N PRO A 179 -11.23 2.76 4.56
CA PRO A 179 -12.23 1.69 4.48
C PRO A 179 -12.88 1.53 3.11
N ALA A 180 -13.10 2.63 2.37
CA ALA A 180 -13.65 2.56 1.02
C ALA A 180 -12.69 1.86 0.03
N LEU A 181 -11.39 2.06 0.21
CA LEU A 181 -10.36 1.39 -0.59
C LEU A 181 -10.19 -0.07 -0.17
N TRP A 182 -10.19 -0.36 1.13
CA TRP A 182 -10.10 -1.73 1.65
C TRP A 182 -11.25 -2.62 1.18
N GLN A 183 -12.48 -2.06 1.14
CA GLN A 183 -13.67 -2.83 0.72
C GLN A 183 -13.87 -2.85 -0.80
N GLY A 184 -13.42 -1.84 -1.51
CA GLY A 184 -13.71 -1.65 -2.92
C GLY A 184 -12.59 -2.05 -3.88
N MET A 185 -11.39 -2.34 -3.37
CA MET A 185 -10.22 -2.59 -4.19
C MET A 185 -9.46 -3.82 -3.71
N MET A 186 -8.79 -4.50 -4.62
CA MET A 186 -7.91 -5.62 -4.30
C MET A 186 -6.56 -5.43 -4.99
N MET A 187 -5.48 -5.76 -4.29
CA MET A 187 -4.12 -5.76 -4.81
C MET A 187 -3.56 -7.18 -4.68
N ALA A 188 -3.36 -7.86 -5.80
CA ALA A 188 -2.75 -9.19 -5.80
C ALA A 188 -1.32 -9.17 -5.24
N PRO A 189 -0.80 -10.30 -4.72
CA PRO A 189 0.63 -10.45 -4.44
C PRO A 189 1.49 -10.01 -5.62
N THR A 190 2.58 -9.32 -5.36
CA THR A 190 3.48 -8.65 -6.31
C THR A 190 2.87 -7.58 -7.20
N SER A 191 1.57 -7.28 -7.07
CA SER A 191 0.95 -6.22 -7.87
C SER A 191 1.57 -4.84 -7.58
N ILE A 192 1.54 -4.00 -8.59
CA ILE A 192 2.20 -2.70 -8.64
C ILE A 192 1.15 -1.60 -8.75
N THR A 193 1.18 -0.65 -7.82
CA THR A 193 0.35 0.55 -7.85
C THR A 193 1.24 1.77 -7.95
N VAL A 194 0.97 2.65 -8.91
CA VAL A 194 1.77 3.84 -9.18
C VAL A 194 0.93 5.10 -9.00
N LEU A 195 1.44 6.03 -8.21
CA LEU A 195 0.89 7.39 -8.13
C LEU A 195 1.96 8.38 -8.63
N GLY A 196 1.54 9.32 -9.49
CA GLY A 196 2.38 10.42 -9.95
C GLY A 196 2.03 11.72 -9.23
N SER A 197 3.03 12.53 -8.90
CA SER A 197 2.81 13.91 -8.50
C SER A 197 2.39 14.76 -9.71
N GLU A 198 1.41 15.64 -9.51
CA GLU A 198 0.98 16.63 -10.50
C GLU A 198 1.15 18.03 -9.93
N GLU A 199 1.99 18.81 -10.60
CA GLU A 199 2.31 20.19 -10.27
C GLU A 199 1.67 21.13 -11.31
N ARG A 200 0.36 21.30 -11.22
CA ARG A 200 -0.40 22.14 -12.17
C ARG A 200 -0.26 23.63 -11.86
N ILE A 201 0.07 23.96 -10.63
CA ILE A 201 0.40 25.30 -10.15
C ILE A 201 1.82 25.23 -9.58
N PRO A 202 2.75 26.13 -9.96
CA PRO A 202 4.10 26.12 -9.42
C PRO A 202 4.10 26.15 -7.88
N GLY A 203 4.82 25.22 -7.29
CA GLY A 203 4.94 25.10 -5.83
C GLY A 203 3.84 24.29 -5.15
N GLU A 204 2.82 23.81 -5.89
CA GLU A 204 1.73 22.99 -5.34
C GLU A 204 1.66 21.64 -6.06
N ALA A 205 1.58 20.56 -5.31
CA ALA A 205 1.41 19.22 -5.86
C ALA A 205 0.26 18.45 -5.25
N SER A 206 -0.39 17.64 -6.06
CA SER A 206 -1.28 16.55 -5.66
C SER A 206 -0.81 15.25 -6.27
N PHE A 207 -1.31 14.13 -5.79
CA PHE A 207 -1.00 12.80 -6.32
C PHE A 207 -2.20 12.20 -7.03
N ARG A 208 -1.94 11.49 -8.14
CA ARG A 208 -2.97 10.79 -8.90
C ARG A 208 -2.54 9.35 -9.18
N VAL A 209 -3.46 8.42 -8.99
CA VAL A 209 -3.26 7.01 -9.34
C VAL A 209 -3.15 6.90 -10.87
N GLN A 210 -2.00 6.45 -11.36
CA GLN A 210 -1.73 6.23 -12.78
C GLN A 210 -1.92 4.76 -13.16
N THR A 211 -1.59 3.86 -12.22
CA THR A 211 -1.72 2.41 -12.37
C THR A 211 -2.18 1.84 -11.04
N PHE A 212 -3.13 0.92 -11.07
CA PHE A 212 -3.62 0.27 -9.86
C PHE A 212 -3.52 -1.25 -9.98
N ALA A 213 -2.87 -1.89 -8.98
CA ALA A 213 -2.76 -3.34 -8.81
C ALA A 213 -2.35 -4.12 -10.08
N ASP A 214 -1.43 -3.57 -10.87
CA ASP A 214 -0.94 -4.20 -12.11
C ASP A 214 -0.09 -5.43 -11.81
N ALA A 215 -0.60 -6.60 -12.19
CA ALA A 215 0.06 -7.90 -12.08
C ALA A 215 0.49 -8.47 -13.46
N ARG A 216 0.56 -7.62 -14.51
CA ARG A 216 0.86 -8.03 -15.89
C ARG A 216 2.14 -8.86 -16.02
N HIS A 217 3.17 -8.57 -15.21
CA HIS A 217 4.42 -9.34 -15.21
C HIS A 217 4.22 -10.83 -14.90
N LEU A 218 3.22 -11.19 -14.07
CA LEU A 218 2.88 -12.59 -13.80
C LEU A 218 2.19 -13.23 -15.02
N ILE A 219 1.20 -12.53 -15.59
CA ILE A 219 0.44 -13.00 -16.76
C ILE A 219 1.39 -13.23 -17.94
N GLU A 220 2.28 -12.27 -18.24
CA GLU A 220 3.27 -12.37 -19.32
C GLU A 220 4.28 -13.49 -19.10
N ALA A 221 4.56 -13.86 -17.84
CA ALA A 221 5.43 -14.98 -17.49
C ALA A 221 4.70 -16.33 -17.42
N GLY A 222 3.38 -16.36 -17.57
CA GLY A 222 2.56 -17.57 -17.42
C GLY A 222 2.44 -18.06 -15.97
N GLU A 223 2.74 -17.21 -14.97
CA GLU A 223 2.52 -17.53 -13.56
C GLU A 223 1.11 -17.09 -13.15
N PRO A 224 0.24 -18.00 -12.69
CA PRO A 224 -1.11 -17.64 -12.26
C PRO A 224 -1.10 -16.63 -11.11
N ILE A 225 -2.02 -15.65 -11.14
CA ILE A 225 -2.19 -14.71 -10.04
C ILE A 225 -2.57 -15.47 -8.77
N SER A 226 -1.93 -15.14 -7.65
CA SER A 226 -2.26 -15.73 -6.36
C SER A 226 -3.66 -15.32 -5.89
N SER A 227 -4.45 -16.32 -5.43
CA SER A 227 -5.77 -16.07 -4.84
C SER A 227 -5.72 -15.55 -3.41
N GLN A 228 -4.53 -15.35 -2.85
CA GLN A 228 -4.35 -14.94 -1.46
C GLN A 228 -5.02 -13.59 -1.14
N GLY A 229 -6.07 -13.64 -0.32
CA GLY A 229 -6.89 -12.49 0.07
C GLY A 229 -8.07 -12.19 -0.85
N TYR A 230 -8.31 -13.01 -1.89
CA TYR A 230 -9.52 -12.92 -2.73
C TYR A 230 -10.66 -13.77 -2.15
N PHE A 231 -11.88 -13.25 -2.21
CA PHE A 231 -13.11 -13.96 -1.85
C PHE A 231 -13.94 -14.37 -3.06
N ALA A 232 -13.48 -14.07 -4.27
CA ALA A 232 -14.12 -14.38 -5.54
C ALA A 232 -13.12 -14.97 -6.52
N GLU A 233 -13.61 -15.51 -7.63
CA GLU A 233 -12.75 -15.93 -8.72
C GLU A 233 -11.96 -14.75 -9.28
N ILE A 234 -10.70 -15.02 -9.64
CA ILE A 234 -9.79 -14.01 -10.18
C ILE A 234 -10.03 -13.90 -11.69
N PHE A 235 -10.14 -12.68 -12.17
CA PHE A 235 -10.11 -12.40 -13.60
C PHE A 235 -8.67 -12.47 -14.10
N GLU A 236 -8.35 -13.41 -14.95
CA GLU A 236 -6.98 -13.64 -15.46
C GLU A 236 -6.75 -13.06 -16.88
N GLY A 237 -7.73 -12.33 -17.45
CA GLY A 237 -7.57 -11.68 -18.75
C GLY A 237 -8.41 -12.24 -19.86
#